data_441ef1f32e7858ea52ce2988963fe4c2
#
_entry.id   441ef1f32e7858ea52ce2988963fe4c2
#
_cell.length_a   1.000
_cell.length_b   1.000
_cell.length_c   1.000
_cell.angle_alpha   90.00
_cell.angle_beta   90.00
_cell.angle_gamma   90.00
#
_symmetry.space_group_name_H-M   'P 1'
#
loop_
_entity.id
_entity.type
_entity.pdbx_description
1 polymer ?
#
loop_
_entity_poly.entity_id
_entity_poly.type
_entity_poly.pdbx_seq_one_letter_code
_entity_poly.pdbx_strand_id
1 'polypeptide(L)'
;MLKQSVRLILASLLFASPCLPQTAQTHPSTDDSARDQVCLNEILIRTSKSDTPAQVTEAQHKAEGLRKAAKKGRSFANLAKANSQGPAAAQGGDLGCFKRGVLAKKLEELLFHMQPGEVSDVMNTKQGFVILQVTDRNPR
;
A
#
# COMPACT_ATOMS: atom_id res chain seq x y z
N MET A 1 -29.10 -87.32 3.57
CA MET A 1 -30.35 -87.27 4.34
C MET A 1 -30.33 -86.05 5.18
N LEU A 2 -31.42 -85.26 5.12
CA LEU A 2 -31.93 -84.17 5.99
C LEU A 2 -30.98 -83.03 6.26
N LYS A 3 -31.20 -81.86 5.61
CA LYS A 3 -32.17 -80.81 5.94
C LYS A 3 -32.04 -80.30 7.40
N GLN A 4 -31.60 -79.09 7.53
CA GLN A 4 -32.36 -78.10 8.27
C GLN A 4 -31.80 -76.68 7.96
N SER A 5 -32.67 -75.89 7.43
CA SER A 5 -32.56 -74.45 7.24
C SER A 5 -32.51 -73.73 8.58
N VAL A 6 -31.55 -72.90 8.78
CA VAL A 6 -31.62 -71.88 9.82
C VAL A 6 -31.58 -70.53 9.15
N ARG A 7 -32.69 -69.83 9.18
CA ARG A 7 -32.86 -68.47 8.74
C ARG A 7 -32.14 -67.52 9.74
N LEU A 8 -31.09 -66.89 9.28
CA LEU A 8 -30.52 -65.78 10.01
C LEU A 8 -31.23 -64.53 9.56
N ILE A 9 -31.94 -63.94 10.48
CA ILE A 9 -32.56 -62.64 10.32
C ILE A 9 -31.45 -61.60 10.51
N LEU A 10 -31.04 -60.98 9.39
CA LEU A 10 -30.16 -59.79 9.46
C LEU A 10 -30.99 -58.58 9.89
N ALA A 11 -30.83 -58.16 11.12
CA ALA A 11 -31.30 -56.90 11.60
C ALA A 11 -30.34 -55.79 11.08
N SER A 12 -30.72 -55.09 10.02
CA SER A 12 -30.04 -53.93 9.55
C SER A 12 -30.28 -52.77 10.54
N LEU A 13 -29.30 -52.51 11.38
CA LEU A 13 -29.22 -51.29 12.19
C LEU A 13 -28.70 -50.19 11.26
N LEU A 14 -29.63 -49.40 10.73
CA LEU A 14 -29.36 -48.10 10.10
C LEU A 14 -28.90 -47.12 11.18
N PHE A 15 -27.58 -46.97 11.31
CA PHE A 15 -27.01 -45.82 12.00
C PHE A 15 -27.19 -44.59 11.11
N ALA A 16 -28.27 -43.88 11.36
CA ALA A 16 -28.39 -42.50 10.84
C ALA A 16 -27.45 -41.62 11.65
N SER A 17 -26.30 -41.32 11.10
CA SER A 17 -25.42 -40.28 11.64
C SER A 17 -26.11 -38.93 11.47
N PRO A 18 -26.34 -38.16 12.53
CA PRO A 18 -26.79 -36.80 12.37
C PRO A 18 -25.66 -36.00 11.78
N CYS A 19 -25.84 -35.54 10.54
CA CYS A 19 -25.02 -34.53 9.93
C CYS A 19 -25.26 -33.21 10.68
N LEU A 20 -24.39 -32.93 11.65
CA LEU A 20 -24.35 -31.62 12.30
C LEU A 20 -23.89 -30.63 11.27
N PRO A 21 -24.62 -29.51 11.08
CA PRO A 21 -24.09 -28.42 10.24
C PRO A 21 -22.83 -27.89 10.93
N GLN A 22 -21.68 -28.12 10.32
CA GLN A 22 -20.48 -27.41 10.66
C GLN A 22 -20.75 -25.95 10.33
N THR A 23 -21.08 -25.19 11.37
CA THR A 23 -20.98 -23.73 11.28
C THR A 23 -19.57 -23.41 10.81
N ALA A 24 -19.47 -22.96 9.56
CA ALA A 24 -18.27 -22.38 9.05
C ALA A 24 -17.87 -21.26 10.02
N GLN A 25 -16.93 -21.56 10.89
CA GLN A 25 -16.24 -20.53 11.66
C GLN A 25 -15.46 -19.72 10.63
N THR A 26 -16.09 -18.65 10.18
CA THR A 26 -15.40 -17.54 9.56
C THR A 26 -14.41 -17.05 10.62
N HIS A 27 -13.20 -17.58 10.59
CA HIS A 27 -12.09 -16.92 11.25
C HIS A 27 -12.02 -15.53 10.62
N PRO A 28 -12.16 -14.45 11.37
CA PRO A 28 -11.75 -13.16 10.87
C PRO A 28 -10.26 -13.33 10.59
N SER A 29 -9.92 -13.34 9.30
CA SER A 29 -8.54 -13.36 8.85
C SER A 29 -7.89 -12.12 9.43
N THR A 30 -7.07 -12.32 10.43
CA THR A 30 -6.28 -11.29 11.14
C THR A 30 -5.16 -10.74 10.25
N ASP A 31 -5.37 -10.66 8.96
CA ASP A 31 -4.44 -10.07 8.00
C ASP A 31 -5.01 -8.83 7.31
N ASP A 32 -5.86 -8.11 8.01
CA ASP A 32 -6.35 -6.79 7.55
C ASP A 32 -5.22 -5.74 7.58
N SER A 33 -4.17 -5.98 8.37
CA SER A 33 -2.98 -5.13 8.41
C SER A 33 -2.14 -5.17 7.13
N ALA A 34 -2.24 -6.25 6.33
CA ALA A 34 -1.56 -6.35 5.04
C ALA A 34 -2.30 -5.57 3.94
N ARG A 35 -3.59 -5.29 4.14
CA ARG A 35 -4.43 -4.59 3.16
C ARG A 35 -4.35 -3.06 3.25
N ASP A 36 -3.81 -2.54 4.34
CA ASP A 36 -3.74 -1.10 4.59
C ASP A 36 -2.30 -0.60 4.42
N GLN A 37 -1.77 -0.78 3.21
CA GLN A 37 -0.46 -0.29 2.81
C GLN A 37 -0.57 0.69 1.64
N VAL A 38 0.35 1.65 1.61
CA VAL A 38 0.53 2.60 0.50
C VAL A 38 1.99 2.57 0.08
N CYS A 39 2.25 2.42 -1.23
CA CYS A 39 3.59 2.47 -1.79
C CYS A 39 3.82 3.84 -2.43
N LEU A 40 5.01 4.39 -2.23
CA LEU A 40 5.30 5.79 -2.52
C LEU A 40 6.59 5.97 -3.30
N ASN A 41 6.57 6.94 -4.21
CA ASN A 41 7.75 7.57 -4.75
C ASN A 41 7.88 9.00 -4.24
N GLU A 42 9.12 9.49 -4.09
CA GLU A 42 9.44 10.82 -3.58
C GLU A 42 10.33 11.62 -4.55
N ILE A 43 10.05 12.90 -4.68
CA ILE A 43 10.99 13.89 -5.19
C ILE A 43 11.25 14.89 -4.07
N LEU A 44 12.50 15.00 -3.63
CA LEU A 44 12.95 15.96 -2.64
C LEU A 44 13.85 17.02 -3.29
N ILE A 45 13.49 18.29 -3.17
CA ILE A 45 14.32 19.43 -3.49
C ILE A 45 14.81 20.03 -2.18
N ARG A 46 16.06 19.78 -1.83
CA ARG A 46 16.63 20.20 -0.56
C ARG A 46 16.72 21.71 -0.43
N THR A 47 16.50 22.17 0.79
CA THR A 47 16.85 23.51 1.25
C THR A 47 17.61 23.42 2.56
N SER A 48 18.42 24.42 2.85
CA SER A 48 19.21 24.50 4.07
C SER A 48 18.87 25.79 4.86
N LYS A 49 19.25 25.82 6.12
CA LYS A 49 19.08 27.02 6.95
C LYS A 49 19.93 28.21 6.49
N SER A 50 20.98 27.94 5.70
CA SER A 50 21.87 28.95 5.14
C SER A 50 21.38 29.51 3.81
N ASP A 51 20.31 28.92 3.23
CA ASP A 51 19.79 29.38 1.94
C ASP A 51 19.12 30.77 2.09
N THR A 52 19.36 31.60 1.11
CA THR A 52 18.69 32.90 1.02
C THR A 52 17.20 32.71 0.68
N PRO A 53 16.34 33.69 0.99
CA PRO A 53 14.92 33.63 0.61
C PRO A 53 14.71 33.40 -0.90
N ALA A 54 15.60 33.94 -1.74
CA ALA A 54 15.56 33.75 -3.18
C ALA A 54 15.83 32.29 -3.56
N GLN A 55 16.82 31.64 -2.96
CA GLN A 55 17.14 30.22 -3.17
C GLN A 55 16.02 29.31 -2.72
N VAL A 56 15.39 29.59 -1.59
CA VAL A 56 14.21 28.84 -1.11
C VAL A 56 13.04 28.97 -2.09
N THR A 57 12.81 30.20 -2.60
CA THR A 57 11.75 30.44 -3.61
C THR A 57 12.04 29.68 -4.91
N GLU A 58 13.30 29.68 -5.38
CA GLU A 58 13.69 28.91 -6.56
C GLU A 58 13.48 27.40 -6.38
N ALA A 59 13.85 26.86 -5.21
CA ALA A 59 13.61 25.46 -4.86
C ALA A 59 12.12 25.12 -4.88
N GLN A 60 11.26 25.99 -4.37
CA GLN A 60 9.82 25.84 -4.41
C GLN A 60 9.29 25.83 -5.85
N HIS A 61 9.68 26.81 -6.66
CA HIS A 61 9.29 26.88 -8.09
C HIS A 61 9.73 25.64 -8.86
N LYS A 62 10.93 25.13 -8.57
CA LYS A 62 11.43 23.88 -9.16
C LYS A 62 10.52 22.69 -8.78
N ALA A 63 10.18 22.55 -7.50
CA ALA A 63 9.29 21.50 -7.02
C ALA A 63 7.91 21.59 -7.69
N GLU A 64 7.32 22.78 -7.77
CA GLU A 64 6.04 23.00 -8.44
C GLU A 64 6.08 22.67 -9.94
N GLY A 65 7.17 23.02 -10.62
CA GLY A 65 7.41 22.67 -12.01
C GLY A 65 7.46 21.15 -12.22
N LEU A 66 8.16 20.43 -11.36
CA LEU A 66 8.23 18.97 -11.39
C LEU A 66 6.86 18.33 -11.11
N ARG A 67 6.13 18.83 -10.13
CA ARG A 67 4.76 18.39 -9.85
C ARG A 67 3.85 18.57 -11.07
N LYS A 68 3.86 19.74 -11.69
CA LYS A 68 3.08 20.02 -12.93
C LYS A 68 3.47 19.06 -14.06
N ALA A 69 4.76 18.78 -14.23
CA ALA A 69 5.25 17.85 -15.24
C ALA A 69 4.75 16.41 -14.99
N ALA A 70 4.80 15.94 -13.75
CA ALA A 70 4.29 14.65 -13.34
C ALA A 70 2.76 14.53 -13.57
N LYS A 71 1.99 15.55 -13.18
CA LYS A 71 0.54 15.60 -13.42
C LYS A 71 0.16 15.63 -14.91
N LYS A 72 1.05 16.10 -15.77
CA LYS A 72 0.90 16.07 -17.24
C LYS A 72 1.33 14.74 -17.87
N GLY A 73 1.60 13.71 -17.07
CA GLY A 73 1.92 12.36 -17.53
C GLY A 73 3.41 12.08 -17.76
N ARG A 74 4.32 13.00 -17.39
CA ARG A 74 5.75 12.66 -17.39
C ARG A 74 6.05 11.63 -16.31
N SER A 75 6.92 10.67 -16.60
CA SER A 75 7.32 9.64 -15.65
C SER A 75 7.89 10.26 -14.36
N PHE A 76 7.21 10.03 -13.24
CA PHE A 76 7.65 10.52 -11.93
C PHE A 76 9.02 9.96 -11.56
N ALA A 77 9.26 8.67 -11.84
CA ALA A 77 10.55 8.03 -11.58
C ALA A 77 11.69 8.68 -12.35
N ASN A 78 11.48 9.05 -13.64
CA ASN A 78 12.49 9.75 -14.41
C ASN A 78 12.72 11.19 -13.91
N LEU A 79 11.66 11.87 -13.48
CA LEU A 79 11.78 13.19 -12.85
C LEU A 79 12.55 13.10 -11.52
N ALA A 80 12.30 12.07 -10.73
CA ALA A 80 13.01 11.82 -9.48
C ALA A 80 14.51 11.55 -9.75
N LYS A 81 14.84 10.65 -10.67
CA LYS A 81 16.23 10.34 -11.04
C LYS A 81 17.01 11.57 -11.48
N ALA A 82 16.36 12.47 -12.23
CA ALA A 82 17.02 13.64 -12.78
C ALA A 82 17.10 14.83 -11.80
N ASN A 83 16.22 14.93 -10.83
CA ASN A 83 16.05 16.16 -10.03
C ASN A 83 16.01 15.96 -8.53
N SER A 84 15.64 14.77 -8.04
CA SER A 84 15.52 14.52 -6.61
C SER A 84 16.89 14.50 -5.93
N GLN A 85 16.93 15.08 -4.76
CA GLN A 85 18.09 15.05 -3.85
C GLN A 85 17.82 14.14 -2.64
N GLY A 86 16.74 13.36 -2.71
CA GLY A 86 16.40 12.35 -1.72
C GLY A 86 17.27 11.10 -1.81
N PRO A 87 17.29 10.26 -0.77
CA PRO A 87 18.12 9.05 -0.74
C PRO A 87 17.72 8.02 -1.81
N ALA A 88 16.45 8.00 -2.20
CA ALA A 88 15.93 7.09 -3.22
C ALA A 88 15.94 7.65 -4.65
N ALA A 89 16.60 8.78 -4.89
CA ALA A 89 16.62 9.45 -6.21
C ALA A 89 17.06 8.50 -7.33
N ALA A 90 18.14 7.76 -7.13
CA ALA A 90 18.69 6.82 -8.12
C ALA A 90 17.72 5.68 -8.47
N GLN A 91 16.85 5.29 -7.54
CA GLN A 91 15.80 4.30 -7.71
C GLN A 91 14.47 4.90 -8.23
N GLY A 92 14.49 6.14 -8.72
CA GLY A 92 13.27 6.81 -9.19
C GLY A 92 12.39 7.35 -8.07
N GLY A 93 12.98 7.55 -6.89
CA GLY A 93 12.28 8.03 -5.71
C GLY A 93 11.54 6.96 -4.91
N ASP A 94 11.71 5.68 -5.24
CA ASP A 94 11.00 4.58 -4.59
C ASP A 94 11.34 4.48 -3.10
N LEU A 95 10.35 4.76 -2.25
CA LEU A 95 10.44 4.64 -0.80
C LEU A 95 9.90 3.30 -0.28
N GLY A 96 9.36 2.45 -1.16
CA GLY A 96 8.67 1.22 -0.78
C GLY A 96 7.26 1.49 -0.24
N CYS A 97 6.76 0.50 0.50
CA CYS A 97 5.38 0.49 0.99
C CYS A 97 5.32 0.68 2.50
N PHE A 98 4.37 1.46 2.95
CA PHE A 98 4.15 1.83 4.35
C PHE A 98 2.80 1.31 4.83
N LYS A 99 2.80 0.63 5.96
CA LYS A 99 1.57 0.26 6.66
C LYS A 99 0.97 1.47 7.35
N ARG A 100 -0.35 1.42 7.58
CA ARG A 100 -1.02 2.42 8.41
C ARG A 100 -0.39 2.48 9.81
N GLY A 101 -0.25 3.68 10.36
CA GLY A 101 0.38 3.94 11.65
C GLY A 101 1.90 4.16 11.61
N VAL A 102 2.55 3.98 10.45
CA VAL A 102 4.01 4.20 10.29
C VAL A 102 4.34 5.66 9.96
N LEU A 103 3.50 6.30 9.17
CA LEU A 103 3.70 7.69 8.73
C LEU A 103 3.10 8.68 9.74
N ALA A 104 3.57 9.94 9.69
CA ALA A 104 2.95 11.01 10.47
C ALA A 104 1.46 11.14 10.08
N LYS A 105 0.58 11.28 11.08
CA LYS A 105 -0.88 11.21 10.92
C LYS A 105 -1.43 12.04 9.75
N LYS A 106 -1.00 13.31 9.64
CA LYS A 106 -1.44 14.19 8.53
C LYS A 106 -1.01 13.69 7.16
N LEU A 107 0.19 13.13 7.07
CA LEU A 107 0.72 12.58 5.82
C LEU A 107 0.01 11.28 5.48
N GLU A 108 -0.24 10.45 6.47
CA GLU A 108 -0.97 9.21 6.33
C GLU A 108 -2.39 9.46 5.81
N GLU A 109 -3.13 10.37 6.45
CA GLU A 109 -4.48 10.76 6.02
C GLU A 109 -4.49 11.22 4.55
N LEU A 110 -3.54 12.06 4.14
CA LEU A 110 -3.40 12.49 2.75
C LEU A 110 -3.18 11.31 1.80
N LEU A 111 -2.16 10.52 2.07
CA LEU A 111 -1.71 9.45 1.16
C LEU A 111 -2.71 8.31 1.04
N PHE A 112 -3.41 7.97 2.12
CA PHE A 112 -4.45 6.93 2.10
C PHE A 112 -5.75 7.39 1.42
N HIS A 113 -5.93 8.68 1.13
CA HIS A 113 -7.02 9.18 0.29
C HIS A 113 -6.66 9.27 -1.20
N MET A 114 -5.36 9.33 -1.51
CA MET A 114 -4.89 9.42 -2.89
C MET A 114 -5.01 8.08 -3.63
N GLN A 115 -5.21 8.14 -4.93
CA GLN A 115 -5.26 6.96 -5.80
C GLN A 115 -3.88 6.61 -6.36
N PRO A 116 -3.63 5.33 -6.74
CA PRO A 116 -2.43 4.96 -7.49
C PRO A 116 -2.24 5.83 -8.72
N GLY A 117 -1.02 6.33 -8.92
CA GLY A 117 -0.66 7.28 -9.98
C GLY A 117 -0.85 8.75 -9.58
N GLU A 118 -1.57 9.05 -8.52
CA GLU A 118 -1.81 10.43 -8.09
C GLU A 118 -0.57 11.05 -7.45
N VAL A 119 -0.37 12.34 -7.74
CA VAL A 119 0.77 13.15 -7.26
C VAL A 119 0.27 14.20 -6.26
N SER A 120 0.90 14.25 -5.10
CA SER A 120 0.57 15.19 -4.03
C SER A 120 0.84 16.65 -4.41
N ASP A 121 0.37 17.55 -3.56
CA ASP A 121 0.86 18.92 -3.56
C ASP A 121 2.31 19.00 -3.08
N VAL A 122 2.98 20.11 -3.38
CA VAL A 122 4.32 20.38 -2.86
C VAL A 122 4.22 20.63 -1.36
N MET A 123 4.95 19.83 -0.59
CA MET A 123 4.98 19.93 0.87
C MET A 123 6.29 20.56 1.32
N ASN A 124 6.20 21.57 2.16
CA ASN A 124 7.37 22.16 2.82
C ASN A 124 7.71 21.34 4.07
N THR A 125 8.94 20.83 4.12
CA THR A 125 9.48 20.05 5.21
C THR A 125 10.77 20.66 5.76
N LYS A 126 11.28 20.10 6.85
CA LYS A 126 12.58 20.54 7.41
C LYS A 126 13.77 20.29 6.48
N GLN A 127 13.61 19.40 5.48
CA GLN A 127 14.66 19.03 4.53
C GLN A 127 14.56 19.77 3.21
N GLY A 128 13.44 20.47 2.97
CA GLY A 128 13.11 21.14 1.73
C GLY A 128 11.71 20.84 1.24
N PHE A 129 11.50 20.95 -0.05
CA PHE A 129 10.22 20.73 -0.71
C PHE A 129 10.11 19.28 -1.19
N VAL A 130 9.03 18.62 -0.81
CA VAL A 130 8.76 17.21 -1.12
C VAL A 130 7.50 17.10 -1.98
N ILE A 131 7.55 16.23 -2.97
CA ILE A 131 6.42 15.79 -3.77
C ILE A 131 6.36 14.28 -3.65
N LEU A 132 5.18 13.73 -3.41
CA LEU A 132 4.95 12.29 -3.33
C LEU A 132 4.02 11.83 -4.45
N GLN A 133 4.25 10.61 -4.92
CA GLN A 133 3.31 9.89 -5.78
C GLN A 133 2.96 8.58 -5.11
N VAL A 134 1.67 8.28 -5.06
CA VAL A 134 1.21 6.93 -4.70
C VAL A 134 1.41 6.03 -5.92
N THR A 135 2.18 4.96 -5.76
CA THR A 135 2.44 4.00 -6.84
C THR A 135 1.51 2.81 -6.78
N ASP A 136 1.18 2.36 -5.58
CA ASP A 136 0.25 1.27 -5.34
C ASP A 136 -0.44 1.43 -3.97
N ARG A 137 -1.60 0.79 -3.84
CA ARG A 137 -2.32 0.65 -2.57
C ARG A 137 -2.66 -0.82 -2.37
N ASN A 138 -2.42 -1.32 -1.16
CA ASN A 138 -2.66 -2.73 -0.83
C ASN A 138 -1.98 -3.69 -1.81
N PRO A 139 -0.66 -3.56 -2.06
CA PRO A 139 0.04 -4.48 -2.92
C PRO A 139 -0.10 -5.91 -2.37
N ARG A 140 -0.35 -6.85 -3.27
CA ARG A 140 -0.50 -8.29 -2.96
C ARG A 140 0.84 -8.96 -2.81
#